data_150bb5a71df9a501e3b654253fc4fd15
#
_entry.id   150bb5a71df9a501e3b654253fc4fd15
#
_cell.length_a   1.000
_cell.length_b   1.000
_cell.length_c   1.000
_cell.angle_alpha   90.00
_cell.angle_beta   90.00
_cell.angle_gamma   90.00
#
_symmetry.space_group_name_H-M   'P 1'
#
loop_
_entity.id
_entity.type
_entity.pdbx_description
1 polymer ?
#
loop_
_entity_poly.entity_id
_entity_poly.type
_entity_poly.pdbx_seq_one_letter_code
_entity_poly.pdbx_strand_id
1 'polypeptide(L)'
;SYEKYGDTFIKKLNGPFCGFLLDTRLRRVLLFNDRYGMYRLYIHQNREGFYFSSEAKALLAILPETRRFDPVGLGEFLTCGCTIGNHSLYKGISVTPPGSLWISDHGNIMKYRYFNPSEWRSQNKIKEDVFFNSVSNLFSDLIQKYSSGHQDVGISLTGGLDSRMIMSCLGDSSRNHTCYTFGSMYRDSFDVTIARNVAKECGKLFRVIILDDNFLANFEQYMVKAVFISDGYMGMSGAAELYLNSLARSIAPVRLTGNYGGELLRGIRAFKCHIPKGYFITPHFNHFLDMAKISFQEMESADAITFALFHQAPSQGYGRHSIERSQIIIRTPFMDNELVKLIYQAPSYLLKNNRLTFEIIYRNKPELLKIATDRGLRSADPRFVLLARRFYYESLIKSEFWSSHGMPDWIARISPLGLGRLLDKLFLGRNKFQHFYKWSRSTLQTYINEILPWGIENMGEFFDTTLIQKMLQDHKKGKSNYIDEIDNLLKLALINHIFFKSDNMKKYIN
;
A
#
# COMPACT_ATOMS: atom_id res chain seq x y z
N SER A 1 24.77 16.85 -7.96
CA SER A 1 24.69 16.11 -9.26
C SER A 1 24.17 16.97 -10.42
N TYR A 2 23.24 17.92 -10.16
CA TYR A 2 22.72 18.81 -11.20
C TYR A 2 23.81 19.66 -11.90
N GLU A 3 24.69 20.27 -11.12
CA GLU A 3 25.82 21.05 -11.69
C GLU A 3 26.75 20.24 -12.61
N LYS A 4 26.88 18.93 -12.34
CA LYS A 4 27.73 18.04 -13.14
C LYS A 4 27.02 17.50 -14.37
N TYR A 5 25.72 17.21 -14.30
CA TYR A 5 24.99 16.44 -15.33
C TYR A 5 23.85 17.22 -15.98
N GLY A 6 23.63 18.49 -15.60
CA GLY A 6 22.47 19.26 -16.07
C GLY A 6 21.17 18.52 -15.82
N ASP A 7 20.19 18.65 -16.71
CA ASP A 7 18.86 18.04 -16.58
C ASP A 7 18.87 16.51 -16.57
N THR A 8 19.98 15.88 -17.00
CA THR A 8 20.12 14.41 -16.97
C THR A 8 20.45 13.86 -15.57
N PHE A 9 20.71 14.72 -14.58
CA PHE A 9 21.01 14.29 -13.18
C PHE A 9 19.94 13.36 -12.63
N ILE A 10 18.68 13.61 -12.99
CA ILE A 10 17.53 12.85 -12.49
C ILE A 10 17.60 11.37 -12.88
N LYS A 11 18.19 11.04 -14.03
CA LYS A 11 18.40 9.65 -14.47
C LYS A 11 19.39 8.88 -13.58
N LYS A 12 20.22 9.61 -12.81
CA LYS A 12 21.21 9.03 -11.87
C LYS A 12 20.61 8.75 -10.47
N LEU A 13 19.44 9.32 -10.18
CA LEU A 13 18.78 9.10 -8.90
C LEU A 13 18.11 7.73 -8.86
N ASN A 14 18.16 7.09 -7.69
CA ASN A 14 17.56 5.80 -7.42
C ASN A 14 16.73 5.88 -6.13
N GLY A 15 15.60 5.14 -6.09
CA GLY A 15 14.65 5.15 -4.99
C GLY A 15 13.51 6.18 -5.18
N PRO A 16 12.58 6.24 -4.22
CA PRO A 16 11.46 7.17 -4.25
C PRO A 16 11.88 8.60 -3.94
N PHE A 17 11.45 9.56 -4.73
CA PHE A 17 11.66 11.00 -4.50
C PHE A 17 10.66 11.84 -5.28
N CYS A 18 10.40 13.03 -4.79
CA CYS A 18 9.90 14.17 -5.56
C CYS A 18 10.63 15.42 -5.10
N GLY A 19 10.64 16.45 -5.92
CA GLY A 19 11.29 17.69 -5.54
C GLY A 19 11.18 18.80 -6.56
N PHE A 20 11.69 19.94 -6.15
CA PHE A 20 11.95 21.06 -7.05
C PHE A 20 13.40 21.51 -6.92
N LEU A 21 13.91 22.10 -7.99
CA LEU A 21 15.23 22.70 -8.04
C LEU A 21 15.09 24.09 -8.68
N LEU A 22 15.59 25.10 -7.99
CA LEU A 22 15.68 26.46 -8.52
C LEU A 22 17.10 26.70 -9.03
N ASP A 23 17.23 26.87 -10.35
CA ASP A 23 18.46 27.33 -10.97
C ASP A 23 18.41 28.85 -11.14
N THR A 24 19.09 29.54 -10.23
CA THR A 24 19.12 31.00 -10.21
C THR A 24 19.95 31.61 -11.34
N ARG A 25 20.90 30.84 -11.91
CA ARG A 25 21.75 31.26 -13.05
C ARG A 25 20.96 31.27 -14.34
N LEU A 26 20.21 30.17 -14.57
CA LEU A 26 19.36 30.01 -15.75
C LEU A 26 17.93 30.55 -15.53
N ARG A 27 17.62 31.03 -14.33
CA ARG A 27 16.28 31.57 -13.93
C ARG A 27 15.15 30.60 -14.23
N ARG A 28 15.36 29.32 -13.94
CA ARG A 28 14.36 28.27 -14.20
C ARG A 28 14.11 27.42 -12.99
N VAL A 29 12.91 26.84 -12.93
CA VAL A 29 12.50 25.88 -11.90
C VAL A 29 12.27 24.51 -12.54
N LEU A 30 12.85 23.48 -11.95
CA LEU A 30 12.63 22.10 -12.32
C LEU A 30 11.77 21.44 -11.25
N LEU A 31 10.67 20.81 -11.67
CA LEU A 31 9.83 19.93 -10.83
C LEU A 31 9.98 18.50 -11.32
N PHE A 32 10.19 17.58 -10.41
CA PHE A 32 10.47 16.19 -10.79
C PHE A 32 10.01 15.18 -9.74
N ASN A 33 9.74 13.95 -10.18
CA ASN A 33 9.46 12.82 -9.33
C ASN A 33 10.22 11.56 -9.79
N ASP A 34 10.20 10.52 -8.95
CA ASP A 34 10.85 9.25 -9.25
C ASP A 34 10.17 8.49 -10.40
N ARG A 35 10.87 7.48 -10.94
CA ARG A 35 10.41 6.66 -12.08
C ARG A 35 9.08 5.98 -11.84
N TYR A 36 8.79 5.62 -10.59
CA TYR A 36 7.58 4.90 -10.20
C TYR A 36 6.44 5.83 -9.77
N GLY A 37 6.74 7.11 -9.47
CA GLY A 37 5.77 8.07 -8.94
C GLY A 37 5.37 7.77 -7.49
N MET A 38 6.24 7.14 -6.71
CA MET A 38 5.99 6.76 -5.32
C MET A 38 5.81 7.98 -4.41
N TYR A 39 6.52 9.07 -4.70
CA TYR A 39 6.33 10.35 -4.07
C TYR A 39 5.56 11.25 -5.02
N ARG A 40 4.30 11.51 -4.68
CA ARG A 40 3.43 12.38 -5.49
C ARG A 40 3.91 13.82 -5.47
N LEU A 41 3.68 14.49 -6.58
CA LEU A 41 3.75 15.93 -6.69
C LEU A 41 2.40 16.40 -7.21
N TYR A 42 1.64 17.08 -6.35
CA TYR A 42 0.33 17.64 -6.65
C TYR A 42 0.49 19.00 -7.30
N ILE A 43 -0.34 19.28 -8.27
CA ILE A 43 -0.29 20.48 -9.11
C ILE A 43 -1.68 21.11 -9.17
N HIS A 44 -1.72 22.42 -9.03
CA HIS A 44 -2.86 23.27 -9.38
C HIS A 44 -2.37 24.40 -10.26
N GLN A 45 -3.11 24.72 -11.32
CA GLN A 45 -2.82 25.85 -12.20
C GLN A 45 -4.11 26.65 -12.43
N ASN A 46 -4.06 27.94 -12.17
CA ASN A 46 -5.13 28.90 -12.46
C ASN A 46 -4.55 30.14 -13.12
N ARG A 47 -5.36 31.20 -13.25
CA ARG A 47 -4.92 32.48 -13.84
C ARG A 47 -3.90 33.24 -12.99
N GLU A 48 -3.89 32.99 -11.68
CA GLU A 48 -3.03 33.68 -10.71
C GLU A 48 -1.64 33.05 -10.62
N GLY A 49 -1.53 31.73 -10.94
CA GLY A 49 -0.25 31.08 -10.85
C GLY A 49 -0.28 29.55 -11.02
N PHE A 50 0.92 29.03 -10.82
CA PHE A 50 1.20 27.59 -10.81
C PHE A 50 1.63 27.18 -9.41
N TYR A 51 0.85 26.31 -8.79
CA TYR A 51 1.04 25.84 -7.42
C TYR A 51 1.40 24.36 -7.42
N PHE A 52 2.31 23.97 -6.55
CA PHE A 52 2.71 22.57 -6.40
C PHE A 52 3.03 22.21 -4.96
N SER A 53 2.84 20.96 -4.60
CA SER A 53 3.18 20.43 -3.27
C SER A 53 3.35 18.91 -3.32
N SER A 54 4.12 18.36 -2.39
CA SER A 54 4.19 16.90 -2.17
C SER A 54 2.95 16.32 -1.47
N GLU A 55 2.06 17.17 -0.94
CA GLU A 55 0.85 16.79 -0.20
C GLU A 55 -0.32 17.66 -0.66
N ALA A 56 -1.48 17.03 -0.96
CA ALA A 56 -2.66 17.76 -1.42
C ALA A 56 -3.18 18.76 -0.40
N LYS A 57 -3.12 18.41 0.90
CA LYS A 57 -3.59 19.28 2.00
C LYS A 57 -2.92 20.63 2.04
N ALA A 58 -1.65 20.76 1.59
CA ALA A 58 -0.98 22.04 1.52
C ALA A 58 -1.59 22.97 0.46
N LEU A 59 -2.00 22.42 -0.69
CA LEU A 59 -2.73 23.18 -1.70
C LEU A 59 -4.14 23.54 -1.22
N LEU A 60 -4.84 22.60 -0.58
CA LEU A 60 -6.16 22.85 0.00
C LEU A 60 -6.13 23.95 1.07
N ALA A 61 -5.02 24.08 1.80
CA ALA A 61 -4.89 25.12 2.81
C ALA A 61 -4.89 26.53 2.23
N ILE A 62 -4.24 26.72 1.07
CA ILE A 62 -4.03 28.04 0.44
C ILE A 62 -5.00 28.34 -0.71
N LEU A 63 -5.71 27.33 -1.24
CA LEU A 63 -6.62 27.44 -2.40
C LEU A 63 -8.04 26.99 -2.01
N PRO A 64 -8.84 27.86 -1.37
CA PRO A 64 -10.18 27.48 -0.88
C PRO A 64 -11.13 26.95 -1.95
N GLU A 65 -11.00 27.38 -3.21
CA GLU A 65 -11.78 26.94 -4.36
C GLU A 65 -11.59 25.46 -4.71
N THR A 66 -10.51 24.85 -4.24
CA THR A 66 -10.20 23.42 -4.46
C THR A 66 -10.78 22.50 -3.37
N ARG A 67 -11.36 23.05 -2.30
CA ARG A 67 -11.91 22.33 -1.13
C ARG A 67 -13.25 21.67 -1.43
N ARG A 68 -13.28 20.83 -2.46
CA ARG A 68 -14.41 20.01 -2.86
C ARG A 68 -13.93 18.79 -3.61
N PHE A 69 -14.74 17.74 -3.63
CA PHE A 69 -14.39 16.53 -4.35
C PHE A 69 -14.42 16.75 -5.87
N ASP A 70 -13.46 16.12 -6.54
CA ASP A 70 -13.51 15.91 -7.98
C ASP A 70 -14.38 14.68 -8.30
N PRO A 71 -15.43 14.77 -9.11
CA PRO A 71 -16.34 13.65 -9.35
C PRO A 71 -15.64 12.42 -9.99
N VAL A 72 -14.67 12.63 -10.87
CA VAL A 72 -13.90 11.54 -11.50
C VAL A 72 -13.01 10.87 -10.45
N GLY A 73 -12.24 11.69 -9.70
CA GLY A 73 -11.39 11.18 -8.63
C GLY A 73 -12.18 10.47 -7.52
N LEU A 74 -13.38 10.96 -7.18
CA LEU A 74 -14.28 10.31 -6.23
C LEU A 74 -14.82 8.98 -6.77
N GLY A 75 -15.20 8.91 -8.05
CA GLY A 75 -15.62 7.67 -8.70
C GLY A 75 -14.54 6.60 -8.69
N GLU A 76 -13.29 6.99 -8.99
CA GLU A 76 -12.12 6.11 -8.90
C GLU A 76 -11.85 5.65 -7.46
N PHE A 77 -11.92 6.58 -6.51
CA PHE A 77 -11.72 6.26 -5.09
C PHE A 77 -12.75 5.26 -4.56
N LEU A 78 -14.02 5.44 -4.89
CA LEU A 78 -15.09 4.52 -4.46
C LEU A 78 -14.96 3.14 -5.12
N THR A 79 -14.47 3.08 -6.35
CA THR A 79 -14.37 1.85 -7.14
C THR A 79 -13.04 1.13 -6.93
N CYS A 80 -11.95 1.86 -6.80
CA CYS A 80 -10.59 1.31 -6.74
C CYS A 80 -9.89 1.52 -5.38
N GLY A 81 -10.51 2.26 -4.46
CA GLY A 81 -9.89 2.64 -3.17
C GLY A 81 -8.81 3.71 -3.29
N CYS A 82 -8.56 4.23 -4.49
CA CYS A 82 -7.57 5.26 -4.79
C CYS A 82 -7.92 5.98 -6.10
N THR A 83 -7.25 7.09 -6.39
CA THR A 83 -7.31 7.72 -7.71
C THR A 83 -6.31 7.11 -8.69
N ILE A 84 -6.60 7.16 -9.98
CA ILE A 84 -5.85 6.54 -11.07
C ILE A 84 -5.19 7.62 -11.93
N GLY A 85 -4.02 7.30 -12.47
CA GLY A 85 -3.30 8.19 -13.38
C GLY A 85 -2.91 9.51 -12.75
N ASN A 86 -3.37 10.60 -13.32
CA ASN A 86 -3.05 11.96 -12.87
C ASN A 86 -4.16 12.59 -12.02
N HIS A 87 -5.22 11.86 -11.71
CA HIS A 87 -6.34 12.39 -10.94
C HIS A 87 -6.02 12.47 -9.45
N SER A 88 -6.72 13.36 -8.77
CA SER A 88 -6.75 13.44 -7.31
C SER A 88 -8.21 13.42 -6.81
N LEU A 89 -8.41 13.31 -5.51
CA LEU A 89 -9.74 13.45 -4.91
C LEU A 89 -10.28 14.88 -4.96
N TYR A 90 -9.44 15.87 -5.26
CA TYR A 90 -9.72 17.28 -5.03
C TYR A 90 -9.86 18.02 -6.36
N LYS A 91 -10.93 18.80 -6.50
CA LYS A 91 -11.23 19.52 -7.73
C LYS A 91 -10.14 20.49 -8.12
N GLY A 92 -9.72 20.40 -9.38
CA GLY A 92 -8.68 21.26 -9.95
C GLY A 92 -7.25 20.93 -9.49
N ILE A 93 -7.05 19.91 -8.66
CA ILE A 93 -5.72 19.42 -8.28
C ILE A 93 -5.44 18.15 -9.06
N SER A 94 -4.28 18.07 -9.70
CA SER A 94 -3.81 16.89 -10.42
C SER A 94 -2.49 16.36 -9.83
N VAL A 95 -2.09 15.16 -10.22
CA VAL A 95 -0.83 14.52 -9.82
C VAL A 95 0.08 14.44 -11.03
N THR A 96 1.39 14.72 -10.85
CA THR A 96 2.35 14.52 -11.95
C THR A 96 2.52 13.05 -12.28
N PRO A 97 2.60 12.68 -13.58
CA PRO A 97 2.88 11.30 -13.96
C PRO A 97 4.20 10.77 -13.39
N PRO A 98 4.35 9.45 -13.19
CA PRO A 98 5.64 8.83 -12.88
C PRO A 98 6.73 9.20 -13.89
N GLY A 99 7.96 9.44 -13.41
CA GLY A 99 9.10 9.77 -14.27
C GLY A 99 9.00 11.15 -14.92
N SER A 100 8.34 12.11 -14.28
CA SER A 100 8.17 13.47 -14.77
C SER A 100 9.37 14.36 -14.47
N LEU A 101 9.69 15.23 -15.43
CA LEU A 101 10.55 16.40 -15.28
C LEU A 101 9.86 17.58 -15.98
N TRP A 102 9.36 18.52 -15.19
CA TRP A 102 8.73 19.74 -15.71
C TRP A 102 9.65 20.92 -15.47
N ILE A 103 9.86 21.72 -16.50
CA ILE A 103 10.78 22.86 -16.47
C ILE A 103 9.97 24.12 -16.72
N SER A 104 9.95 25.02 -15.74
CA SER A 104 9.43 26.37 -15.92
C SER A 104 10.57 27.30 -16.29
N ASP A 105 10.47 27.91 -17.46
CA ASP A 105 11.43 28.86 -18.01
C ASP A 105 10.68 30.11 -18.45
N HIS A 106 10.98 31.27 -17.83
CA HIS A 106 10.32 32.56 -18.10
C HIS A 106 8.78 32.46 -18.14
N GLY A 107 8.17 31.69 -17.24
CA GLY A 107 6.72 31.50 -17.15
C GLY A 107 6.15 30.41 -18.06
N ASN A 108 6.93 29.87 -18.99
CA ASN A 108 6.53 28.75 -19.83
C ASN A 108 6.87 27.43 -19.13
N ILE A 109 5.90 26.50 -19.06
CA ILE A 109 6.10 25.19 -18.44
C ILE A 109 6.19 24.12 -19.50
N MET A 110 7.38 23.57 -19.66
CA MET A 110 7.64 22.41 -20.52
C MET A 110 7.52 21.13 -19.68
N LYS A 111 6.66 20.20 -20.14
CA LYS A 111 6.33 18.96 -19.43
C LYS A 111 6.99 17.77 -20.12
N TYR A 112 8.03 17.22 -19.51
CA TYR A 112 8.74 16.06 -20.02
C TYR A 112 8.51 14.82 -19.15
N ARG A 113 8.61 13.65 -19.77
CA ARG A 113 8.83 12.39 -19.05
C ARG A 113 10.27 11.97 -19.34
N TYR A 114 11.12 11.95 -18.29
CA TYR A 114 12.52 11.54 -18.44
C TYR A 114 12.69 10.02 -18.47
N PHE A 115 11.63 9.27 -18.18
CA PHE A 115 11.60 7.82 -18.16
C PHE A 115 10.22 7.28 -18.54
N ASN A 116 10.21 6.20 -19.35
CA ASN A 116 9.01 5.43 -19.65
C ASN A 116 9.31 3.93 -19.42
N PRO A 117 8.43 3.15 -18.76
CA PRO A 117 8.63 1.71 -18.55
C PRO A 117 8.91 0.90 -19.83
N SER A 118 8.45 1.38 -20.99
CA SER A 118 8.76 0.76 -22.29
C SER A 118 10.26 0.68 -22.58
N GLU A 119 11.07 1.61 -22.06
CA GLU A 119 12.54 1.59 -22.20
C GLU A 119 13.15 0.31 -21.60
N TRP A 120 12.62 -0.13 -20.46
CA TRP A 120 13.08 -1.37 -19.83
C TRP A 120 12.41 -2.60 -20.40
N ARG A 121 11.14 -2.50 -20.79
CA ARG A 121 10.38 -3.61 -21.36
C ARG A 121 10.89 -4.04 -22.72
N SER A 122 11.41 -3.12 -23.54
CA SER A 122 11.94 -3.40 -24.88
C SER A 122 13.35 -4.06 -24.89
N GLN A 123 13.98 -4.25 -23.72
CA GLN A 123 15.27 -4.88 -23.61
C GLN A 123 15.23 -6.35 -24.04
N ASN A 124 16.33 -6.83 -24.63
CA ASN A 124 16.49 -8.23 -24.98
C ASN A 124 16.47 -9.13 -23.73
N LYS A 125 15.83 -10.29 -23.85
CA LYS A 125 15.89 -11.31 -22.81
C LYS A 125 17.29 -11.93 -22.80
N ILE A 126 17.76 -12.28 -21.60
CA ILE A 126 19.06 -12.94 -21.42
C ILE A 126 18.87 -14.42 -21.07
N LYS A 127 19.92 -15.22 -21.26
CA LYS A 127 19.88 -16.66 -20.98
C LYS A 127 19.63 -16.91 -19.48
N GLU A 128 18.93 -18.01 -19.18
CA GLU A 128 18.50 -18.34 -17.82
C GLU A 128 19.63 -18.39 -16.80
N ASP A 129 20.73 -19.07 -17.13
CA ASP A 129 21.90 -19.20 -16.26
C ASP A 129 22.57 -17.86 -15.96
N VAL A 130 22.74 -17.02 -16.98
CA VAL A 130 23.26 -15.65 -16.86
C VAL A 130 22.31 -14.81 -16.01
N PHE A 131 21.00 -14.94 -16.25
CA PHE A 131 20.00 -14.21 -15.49
C PHE A 131 20.03 -14.57 -14.00
N PHE A 132 20.02 -15.87 -13.65
CA PHE A 132 20.07 -16.30 -12.26
C PHE A 132 21.31 -15.79 -11.53
N ASN A 133 22.48 -15.87 -12.18
CA ASN A 133 23.74 -15.39 -11.61
C ASN A 133 23.70 -13.87 -11.39
N SER A 134 23.24 -13.13 -12.40
CA SER A 134 23.16 -11.66 -12.33
C SER A 134 22.19 -11.20 -11.25
N VAL A 135 20.99 -11.80 -11.15
CA VAL A 135 20.02 -11.44 -10.12
C VAL A 135 20.49 -11.82 -8.72
N SER A 136 21.08 -13.02 -8.56
CA SER A 136 21.56 -13.47 -7.26
C SER A 136 22.66 -12.55 -6.71
N ASN A 137 23.65 -12.22 -7.54
CA ASN A 137 24.73 -11.31 -7.14
C ASN A 137 24.20 -9.91 -6.83
N LEU A 138 23.43 -9.33 -7.76
CA LEU A 138 22.86 -7.99 -7.58
C LEU A 138 21.98 -7.92 -6.33
N PHE A 139 21.12 -8.92 -6.11
CA PHE A 139 20.23 -8.91 -4.95
C PHE A 139 21.01 -9.00 -3.64
N SER A 140 22.04 -9.83 -3.57
CA SER A 140 22.93 -9.92 -2.39
C SER A 140 23.62 -8.59 -2.11
N ASP A 141 24.16 -7.92 -3.14
CA ASP A 141 24.80 -6.61 -3.02
C ASP A 141 23.80 -5.54 -2.55
N LEU A 142 22.58 -5.56 -3.09
CA LEU A 142 21.53 -4.65 -2.66
C LEU A 142 21.13 -4.87 -1.20
N ILE A 143 21.03 -6.13 -0.74
CA ILE A 143 20.73 -6.40 0.67
C ILE A 143 21.83 -5.84 1.57
N GLN A 144 23.10 -6.03 1.25
CA GLN A 144 24.20 -5.43 2.02
C GLN A 144 24.09 -3.89 2.04
N LYS A 145 23.82 -3.28 0.91
CA LYS A 145 23.64 -1.83 0.78
C LYS A 145 22.45 -1.31 1.60
N TYR A 146 21.28 -1.96 1.47
CA TYR A 146 20.04 -1.51 2.12
C TYR A 146 19.98 -1.82 3.63
N SER A 147 20.74 -2.81 4.09
CA SER A 147 20.89 -3.14 5.53
C SER A 147 21.97 -2.32 6.23
N SER A 148 22.77 -1.55 5.49
CA SER A 148 23.85 -0.73 6.02
C SER A 148 23.41 0.74 6.28
N GLY A 149 24.26 1.53 6.93
CA GLY A 149 24.07 2.95 7.23
C GLY A 149 24.33 3.27 8.69
N HIS A 150 24.16 4.54 9.09
CA HIS A 150 24.40 4.97 10.48
C HIS A 150 23.25 4.65 11.43
N GLN A 151 22.01 4.49 10.89
CA GLN A 151 20.83 4.20 11.69
C GLN A 151 20.62 2.69 11.81
N ASP A 152 19.95 2.28 12.91
CA ASP A 152 19.52 0.91 13.09
C ASP A 152 18.48 0.51 12.05
N VAL A 153 18.65 -0.67 11.47
CA VAL A 153 17.77 -1.23 10.46
C VAL A 153 17.03 -2.44 11.04
N GLY A 154 15.71 -2.31 11.17
CA GLY A 154 14.83 -3.43 11.52
C GLY A 154 14.33 -4.14 10.26
N ILE A 155 14.07 -5.43 10.37
CA ILE A 155 13.60 -6.23 9.26
C ILE A 155 12.13 -6.60 9.48
N SER A 156 11.25 -6.15 8.59
CA SER A 156 9.85 -6.60 8.56
C SER A 156 9.81 -8.02 8.01
N LEU A 157 9.67 -9.00 8.91
CA LEU A 157 9.72 -10.41 8.56
C LEU A 157 8.32 -11.03 8.65
N THR A 158 7.89 -11.70 7.60
CA THR A 158 6.62 -12.41 7.50
C THR A 158 6.83 -13.89 7.16
N GLY A 159 5.76 -14.66 7.11
CA GLY A 159 5.81 -16.06 6.64
C GLY A 159 6.06 -16.22 5.15
N GLY A 160 6.06 -15.12 4.39
CA GLY A 160 6.20 -15.12 2.94
C GLY A 160 7.62 -15.39 2.42
N LEU A 161 7.73 -15.46 1.09
CA LEU A 161 9.01 -15.74 0.42
C LEU A 161 9.90 -14.50 0.30
N ASP A 162 9.34 -13.30 0.15
CA ASP A 162 10.10 -12.10 -0.18
C ASP A 162 10.94 -11.61 0.99
N SER A 163 10.38 -11.57 2.20
CA SER A 163 11.13 -11.27 3.42
C SER A 163 12.15 -12.37 3.76
N ARG A 164 11.83 -13.63 3.45
CA ARG A 164 12.74 -14.77 3.59
C ARG A 164 13.92 -14.69 2.63
N MET A 165 13.71 -14.24 1.39
CA MET A 165 14.76 -13.98 0.43
C MET A 165 15.72 -12.89 0.92
N ILE A 166 15.20 -11.82 1.54
CA ILE A 166 16.03 -10.82 2.22
C ILE A 166 16.88 -11.48 3.32
N MET A 167 16.24 -12.27 4.19
CA MET A 167 16.92 -12.96 5.29
C MET A 167 18.03 -13.89 4.81
N SER A 168 17.86 -14.57 3.66
CA SER A 168 18.87 -15.46 3.13
C SER A 168 20.15 -14.74 2.67
N CYS A 169 20.04 -13.47 2.29
CA CYS A 169 21.15 -12.67 1.76
C CYS A 169 21.79 -11.73 2.81
N LEU A 170 21.27 -11.67 4.04
CA LEU A 170 21.82 -10.78 5.08
C LEU A 170 23.23 -11.17 5.54
N GLY A 171 23.61 -12.44 5.41
CA GLY A 171 24.90 -12.96 5.89
C GLY A 171 25.05 -12.85 7.41
N ASP A 172 26.23 -13.18 7.88
CA ASP A 172 26.64 -13.06 9.29
C ASP A 172 27.11 -11.63 9.63
N SER A 173 26.50 -10.60 9.01
CA SER A 173 26.90 -9.22 9.24
C SER A 173 26.97 -8.94 10.74
N SER A 174 28.01 -8.25 11.20
CA SER A 174 28.27 -7.86 12.59
C SER A 174 27.16 -7.01 13.22
N ARG A 175 26.19 -6.54 12.42
CA ARG A 175 25.03 -5.77 12.88
C ARG A 175 23.89 -6.70 13.28
N ASN A 176 23.46 -6.54 14.51
CA ASN A 176 22.34 -7.32 15.06
C ASN A 176 21.01 -6.68 14.64
N HIS A 177 20.56 -6.99 13.40
CA HIS A 177 19.26 -6.52 12.92
C HIS A 177 18.13 -7.21 13.70
N THR A 178 17.25 -6.42 14.33
CA THR A 178 16.05 -6.96 14.95
C THR A 178 14.98 -7.22 13.90
N CYS A 179 14.51 -8.47 13.82
CA CYS A 179 13.36 -8.84 13.00
C CYS A 179 12.07 -8.57 13.79
N TYR A 180 11.03 -8.16 13.09
CA TYR A 180 9.71 -8.01 13.71
C TYR A 180 8.59 -8.25 12.71
N THR A 181 7.40 -8.55 13.25
CA THR A 181 6.15 -8.67 12.48
C THR A 181 4.98 -8.08 13.26
N PHE A 182 3.87 -7.82 12.58
CA PHE A 182 2.64 -7.38 13.19
C PHE A 182 1.78 -8.58 13.57
N GLY A 183 1.19 -8.54 14.76
CA GLY A 183 0.39 -9.61 15.32
C GLY A 183 -1.00 -9.17 15.76
N SER A 184 -1.90 -10.13 15.92
CA SER A 184 -3.25 -9.95 16.41
C SER A 184 -3.30 -10.06 17.94
N MET A 185 -4.19 -9.27 18.59
CA MET A 185 -4.48 -9.41 20.01
C MET A 185 -5.13 -10.76 20.41
N TYR A 186 -5.66 -11.48 19.43
CA TYR A 186 -6.43 -12.72 19.71
C TYR A 186 -5.56 -13.97 19.74
N ARG A 187 -4.54 -14.06 18.88
CA ARG A 187 -3.58 -15.18 18.82
C ARG A 187 -2.40 -14.88 17.89
N ASP A 188 -1.33 -15.67 18.02
CA ASP A 188 -0.26 -15.69 17.02
C ASP A 188 -0.79 -16.18 15.68
N SER A 189 -0.58 -15.39 14.63
CA SER A 189 -0.90 -15.78 13.26
C SER A 189 0.15 -16.74 12.70
N PHE A 190 -0.15 -17.35 11.54
CA PHE A 190 0.85 -18.14 10.82
C PHE A 190 2.08 -17.31 10.46
N ASP A 191 1.88 -16.04 10.06
CA ASP A 191 2.99 -15.11 9.79
C ASP A 191 3.91 -14.95 11.01
N VAL A 192 3.34 -14.72 12.20
CA VAL A 192 4.11 -14.59 13.45
C VAL A 192 4.92 -15.86 13.73
N THR A 193 4.27 -17.03 13.64
CA THR A 193 4.89 -18.30 13.95
C THR A 193 6.03 -18.64 12.98
N ILE A 194 5.80 -18.43 11.70
CA ILE A 194 6.79 -18.72 10.65
C ILE A 194 7.94 -17.72 10.70
N ALA A 195 7.64 -16.42 10.85
CA ALA A 195 8.66 -15.39 10.98
C ALA A 195 9.58 -15.62 12.18
N ARG A 196 9.03 -16.06 13.33
CA ARG A 196 9.81 -16.44 14.51
C ARG A 196 10.78 -17.57 14.20
N ASN A 197 10.34 -18.61 13.46
CA ASN A 197 11.18 -19.72 13.08
C ASN A 197 12.28 -19.31 12.09
N VAL A 198 11.96 -18.45 11.11
CA VAL A 198 12.95 -17.90 10.16
C VAL A 198 13.99 -17.04 10.88
N ALA A 199 13.56 -16.17 11.80
CA ALA A 199 14.49 -15.35 12.59
C ALA A 199 15.41 -16.21 13.44
N LYS A 200 14.88 -17.26 14.11
CA LYS A 200 15.63 -18.21 14.90
C LYS A 200 16.69 -18.94 14.07
N GLU A 201 16.32 -19.42 12.87
CA GLU A 201 17.24 -20.09 11.94
C GLU A 201 18.37 -19.17 11.47
N CYS A 202 18.10 -17.85 11.42
CA CYS A 202 19.09 -16.83 11.08
C CYS A 202 19.83 -16.25 12.30
N GLY A 203 19.59 -16.75 13.51
CA GLY A 203 20.24 -16.24 14.73
C GLY A 203 19.89 -14.76 15.03
N LYS A 204 18.70 -14.29 14.61
CA LYS A 204 18.28 -12.89 14.80
C LYS A 204 17.25 -12.74 15.89
N LEU A 205 17.31 -11.60 16.62
CA LEU A 205 16.26 -11.21 17.57
C LEU A 205 14.95 -11.02 16.83
N PHE A 206 13.86 -11.47 17.47
CA PHE A 206 12.50 -11.35 16.89
C PHE A 206 11.52 -10.74 17.88
N ARG A 207 10.73 -9.78 17.40
CA ARG A 207 9.68 -9.11 18.16
C ARG A 207 8.34 -9.18 17.44
N VAL A 208 7.27 -9.30 18.19
CA VAL A 208 5.89 -9.18 17.69
C VAL A 208 5.33 -7.86 18.19
N ILE A 209 4.82 -7.05 17.26
CA ILE A 209 4.13 -5.80 17.58
C ILE A 209 2.64 -6.09 17.43
N ILE A 210 1.91 -6.02 18.55
CA ILE A 210 0.50 -6.40 18.61
C ILE A 210 -0.38 -5.18 18.41
N LEU A 211 -1.42 -5.35 17.58
CA LEU A 211 -2.53 -4.41 17.49
C LEU A 211 -3.49 -4.71 18.64
N ASP A 212 -3.41 -3.94 19.70
CA ASP A 212 -3.98 -4.20 21.02
C ASP A 212 -5.19 -3.31 21.39
N ASP A 213 -5.69 -3.46 22.61
CA ASP A 213 -6.82 -2.67 23.12
C ASP A 213 -6.48 -1.18 23.28
N ASN A 214 -5.20 -0.82 23.47
CA ASN A 214 -4.78 0.59 23.49
C ASN A 214 -5.01 1.28 22.13
N PHE A 215 -4.82 0.55 21.04
CA PHE A 215 -5.20 1.04 19.71
C PHE A 215 -6.71 1.31 19.64
N LEU A 216 -7.55 0.37 20.10
CA LEU A 216 -9.01 0.53 20.04
C LEU A 216 -9.50 1.68 20.91
N ALA A 217 -8.92 1.88 22.07
CA ALA A 217 -9.25 2.98 22.98
C ALA A 217 -8.90 4.36 22.41
N ASN A 218 -7.89 4.42 21.55
CA ASN A 218 -7.42 5.67 20.90
C ASN A 218 -7.74 5.71 19.39
N PHE A 219 -8.65 4.87 18.92
CA PHE A 219 -8.95 4.68 17.49
C PHE A 219 -9.26 6.00 16.76
N GLU A 220 -10.11 6.84 17.34
CA GLU A 220 -10.48 8.13 16.75
C GLU A 220 -9.26 8.98 16.41
N GLN A 221 -8.33 9.13 17.36
CA GLN A 221 -7.12 9.92 17.15
C GLN A 221 -6.27 9.36 16.00
N TYR A 222 -6.11 8.02 15.93
CA TYR A 222 -5.35 7.39 14.86
C TYR A 222 -6.07 7.47 13.52
N MET A 223 -7.41 7.38 13.50
CA MET A 223 -8.21 7.50 12.30
C MET A 223 -8.10 8.90 11.67
N VAL A 224 -8.29 9.94 12.48
CA VAL A 224 -8.14 11.34 12.05
C VAL A 224 -6.73 11.62 11.52
N LYS A 225 -5.70 11.18 12.25
CA LYS A 225 -4.30 11.33 11.81
C LYS A 225 -4.01 10.56 10.52
N ALA A 226 -4.56 9.35 10.35
CA ALA A 226 -4.36 8.57 9.14
C ALA A 226 -4.96 9.25 7.91
N VAL A 227 -6.18 9.78 8.02
CA VAL A 227 -6.82 10.57 6.96
C VAL A 227 -6.00 11.81 6.65
N PHE A 228 -5.55 12.54 7.67
CA PHE A 228 -4.75 13.75 7.49
C PHE A 228 -3.40 13.46 6.80
N ILE A 229 -2.64 12.48 7.30
CA ILE A 229 -1.31 12.13 6.77
C ILE A 229 -1.39 11.64 5.31
N SER A 230 -2.42 10.86 4.99
CA SER A 230 -2.56 10.24 3.68
C SER A 230 -3.33 11.08 2.65
N ASP A 231 -3.63 12.35 2.94
CA ASP A 231 -4.50 13.18 2.10
C ASP A 231 -5.85 12.48 1.81
N GLY A 232 -6.41 11.76 2.79
CA GLY A 232 -7.70 11.08 2.69
C GLY A 232 -7.68 9.66 2.13
N TYR A 233 -6.54 9.15 1.66
CA TYR A 233 -6.48 7.83 1.00
C TYR A 233 -6.51 6.64 1.96
N MET A 234 -6.23 6.83 3.26
CA MET A 234 -6.24 5.75 4.25
C MET A 234 -7.23 6.03 5.37
N GLY A 235 -7.98 4.98 5.74
CA GLY A 235 -8.99 4.99 6.80
C GLY A 235 -8.61 4.08 7.96
N MET A 236 -9.50 3.14 8.31
CA MET A 236 -9.32 2.25 9.46
C MET A 236 -8.01 1.45 9.40
N SER A 237 -7.67 0.90 8.23
CA SER A 237 -6.40 0.18 8.07
C SER A 237 -5.19 1.12 8.22
N GLY A 238 -5.30 2.37 7.77
CA GLY A 238 -4.28 3.40 7.97
C GLY A 238 -4.10 3.77 9.43
N ALA A 239 -5.17 3.84 10.20
CA ALA A 239 -5.12 4.06 11.65
C ALA A 239 -4.32 2.95 12.36
N ALA A 240 -4.59 1.68 12.01
CA ALA A 240 -3.85 0.53 12.53
C ALA A 240 -2.37 0.55 12.11
N GLU A 241 -2.10 0.83 10.84
CA GLU A 241 -0.73 0.94 10.31
C GLU A 241 0.04 2.08 11.00
N LEU A 242 -0.59 3.23 11.24
CA LEU A 242 0.02 4.36 11.95
C LEU A 242 0.45 3.97 13.36
N TYR A 243 -0.47 3.33 14.11
CA TYR A 243 -0.18 2.82 15.45
C TYR A 243 0.97 1.82 15.46
N LEU A 244 0.90 0.79 14.62
CA LEU A 244 1.93 -0.26 14.55
C LEU A 244 3.29 0.26 14.10
N ASN A 245 3.31 1.21 13.15
CA ASN A 245 4.55 1.81 12.67
C ASN A 245 5.18 2.74 13.71
N SER A 246 4.38 3.43 14.53
CA SER A 246 4.90 4.22 15.67
C SER A 246 5.63 3.34 16.68
N LEU A 247 5.11 2.15 16.97
CA LEU A 247 5.77 1.16 17.82
C LEU A 247 7.00 0.54 17.15
N ALA A 248 6.92 0.26 15.83
CA ALA A 248 8.06 -0.27 15.07
C ALA A 248 9.25 0.68 15.03
N ARG A 249 8.99 2.01 15.01
CA ARG A 249 10.03 3.04 15.09
C ARG A 249 10.91 2.90 16.33
N SER A 250 10.35 2.47 17.48
CA SER A 250 11.12 2.24 18.71
C SER A 250 12.04 1.01 18.63
N ILE A 251 11.81 0.10 17.68
CA ILE A 251 12.71 -1.02 17.39
C ILE A 251 13.84 -0.55 16.48
N ALA A 252 13.50 0.12 15.37
CA ALA A 252 14.45 0.70 14.45
C ALA A 252 13.80 1.80 13.60
N PRO A 253 14.47 2.94 13.37
CA PRO A 253 13.93 4.04 12.54
C PRO A 253 13.90 3.69 11.05
N VAL A 254 14.63 2.67 10.61
CA VAL A 254 14.68 2.19 9.23
C VAL A 254 14.13 0.77 9.17
N ARG A 255 13.23 0.53 8.21
CA ARG A 255 12.64 -0.78 7.91
C ARG A 255 13.17 -1.32 6.60
N LEU A 256 13.80 -2.48 6.60
CA LEU A 256 14.02 -3.29 5.40
C LEU A 256 12.84 -4.25 5.22
N THR A 257 12.18 -4.19 4.06
CA THR A 257 10.93 -4.92 3.81
C THR A 257 10.91 -5.63 2.47
N GLY A 258 10.16 -6.74 2.40
CA GLY A 258 9.88 -7.51 1.19
C GLY A 258 8.77 -6.93 0.28
N ASN A 259 8.30 -5.71 0.54
CA ASN A 259 7.26 -5.08 -0.27
C ASN A 259 7.63 -5.09 -1.75
N TYR A 260 6.66 -5.40 -2.61
CA TYR A 260 6.78 -5.54 -4.07
C TYR A 260 7.58 -6.74 -4.58
N GLY A 261 8.08 -7.62 -3.71
CA GLY A 261 8.79 -8.82 -4.15
C GLY A 261 7.90 -9.77 -4.94
N GLY A 262 6.67 -10.00 -4.49
CA GLY A 262 5.68 -10.81 -5.18
C GLY A 262 5.28 -10.27 -6.54
N GLU A 263 5.07 -8.98 -6.60
CA GLU A 263 4.70 -8.25 -7.79
C GLU A 263 5.82 -8.28 -8.83
N LEU A 264 7.05 -7.97 -8.42
CA LEU A 264 8.21 -7.93 -9.30
C LEU A 264 8.63 -9.32 -9.79
N LEU A 265 8.75 -10.29 -8.88
CA LEU A 265 9.37 -11.59 -9.19
C LEU A 265 8.37 -12.66 -9.68
N ARG A 266 7.06 -12.48 -9.40
CA ARG A 266 6.01 -13.47 -9.69
C ARG A 266 4.82 -12.91 -10.43
N GLY A 267 4.83 -11.62 -10.75
CA GLY A 267 3.75 -10.94 -11.46
C GLY A 267 2.42 -10.93 -10.70
N ILE A 268 2.46 -10.91 -9.36
CA ILE A 268 1.25 -10.87 -8.54
C ILE A 268 0.57 -9.51 -8.74
N ARG A 269 -0.74 -9.54 -9.06
CA ARG A 269 -1.58 -8.35 -9.17
C ARG A 269 -2.53 -8.31 -7.97
N ALA A 270 -2.23 -7.46 -6.99
CA ALA A 270 -3.04 -7.30 -5.79
C ALA A 270 -4.13 -6.23 -5.96
N PHE A 271 -3.89 -5.26 -6.84
CA PHE A 271 -4.82 -4.17 -7.11
C PHE A 271 -6.00 -4.66 -7.95
N LYS A 272 -7.22 -4.44 -7.43
CA LYS A 272 -8.47 -4.82 -8.07
C LYS A 272 -9.49 -3.71 -7.94
N CYS A 273 -10.32 -3.59 -8.95
CA CYS A 273 -11.49 -2.73 -8.94
C CYS A 273 -12.66 -3.46 -8.26
N HIS A 274 -13.35 -2.80 -7.36
CA HIS A 274 -14.55 -3.29 -6.68
C HIS A 274 -15.67 -2.28 -6.83
N ILE A 275 -16.82 -2.74 -7.34
CA ILE A 275 -18.00 -1.88 -7.36
C ILE A 275 -18.56 -1.85 -5.94
N PRO A 276 -18.75 -0.67 -5.33
CA PRO A 276 -19.43 -0.57 -4.06
C PRO A 276 -20.78 -1.31 -4.11
N LYS A 277 -21.23 -1.90 -3.04
CA LYS A 277 -22.61 -2.45 -2.93
C LYS A 277 -23.61 -1.28 -2.87
N GLY A 278 -23.82 -0.65 -4.01
CA GLY A 278 -24.06 0.77 -4.21
C GLY A 278 -25.47 1.25 -4.35
N TYR A 279 -26.48 0.73 -3.59
CA TYR A 279 -27.78 1.40 -3.61
C TYR A 279 -27.85 2.75 -2.86
N PHE A 280 -26.80 3.12 -2.12
CA PHE A 280 -26.68 4.43 -1.46
C PHE A 280 -26.02 5.50 -2.34
N ILE A 281 -25.53 5.16 -3.53
CA ILE A 281 -24.98 6.10 -4.50
C ILE A 281 -26.10 6.65 -5.36
N THR A 282 -26.10 7.98 -5.58
CA THR A 282 -27.12 8.61 -6.41
C THR A 282 -27.02 8.16 -7.88
N PRO A 283 -28.16 7.98 -8.60
CA PRO A 283 -28.13 7.42 -9.96
C PRO A 283 -27.26 8.20 -10.95
N HIS A 284 -27.22 9.52 -10.87
CA HIS A 284 -26.41 10.35 -11.76
C HIS A 284 -24.90 10.20 -11.51
N PHE A 285 -24.49 9.76 -10.32
CA PHE A 285 -23.08 9.53 -10.00
C PHE A 285 -22.55 8.18 -10.53
N ASN A 286 -23.41 7.23 -10.88
CA ASN A 286 -23.01 5.92 -11.41
C ASN A 286 -22.12 6.02 -12.67
N HIS A 287 -22.32 7.06 -13.49
CA HIS A 287 -21.47 7.34 -14.63
C HIS A 287 -20.00 7.42 -14.28
N PHE A 288 -19.63 8.06 -13.16
CA PHE A 288 -18.24 8.18 -12.71
C PHE A 288 -17.66 6.85 -12.22
N LEU A 289 -18.49 5.96 -11.66
CA LEU A 289 -18.05 4.61 -11.30
C LEU A 289 -17.75 3.78 -12.55
N ASP A 290 -18.55 3.93 -13.61
CA ASP A 290 -18.31 3.22 -14.87
C ASP A 290 -17.06 3.76 -15.60
N MET A 291 -16.82 5.07 -15.58
CA MET A 291 -15.57 5.67 -16.07
C MET A 291 -14.36 5.09 -15.30
N ALA A 292 -14.44 4.98 -14.00
CA ALA A 292 -13.37 4.41 -13.17
C ALA A 292 -13.03 2.96 -13.55
N LYS A 293 -14.04 2.14 -13.86
CA LYS A 293 -13.83 0.77 -14.35
C LYS A 293 -13.08 0.74 -15.68
N ILE A 294 -13.46 1.61 -16.61
CA ILE A 294 -12.81 1.71 -17.93
C ILE A 294 -11.34 2.10 -17.73
N SER A 295 -11.07 3.16 -16.97
CA SER A 295 -9.70 3.60 -16.68
C SER A 295 -8.87 2.49 -15.99
N PHE A 296 -9.49 1.72 -15.09
CA PHE A 296 -8.81 0.58 -14.46
C PHE A 296 -8.49 -0.53 -15.45
N GLN A 297 -9.43 -0.89 -16.35
CA GLN A 297 -9.22 -1.92 -17.38
C GLN A 297 -8.10 -1.55 -18.36
N GLU A 298 -8.04 -0.29 -18.77
CA GLU A 298 -6.93 0.23 -19.59
C GLU A 298 -5.59 0.06 -18.90
N MET A 299 -5.50 0.44 -17.62
CA MET A 299 -4.31 0.28 -16.80
C MET A 299 -3.94 -1.19 -16.60
N GLU A 300 -4.93 -2.07 -16.37
CA GLU A 300 -4.75 -3.50 -16.17
C GLU A 300 -4.24 -4.24 -17.43
N SER A 301 -4.41 -3.65 -18.61
CA SER A 301 -3.90 -4.20 -19.88
C SER A 301 -2.36 -4.23 -19.97
N ALA A 302 -1.66 -3.48 -19.11
CA ALA A 302 -0.20 -3.51 -19.04
C ALA A 302 0.33 -4.89 -18.60
N ASP A 303 1.60 -5.19 -18.93
CA ASP A 303 2.26 -6.36 -18.36
C ASP A 303 2.33 -6.30 -16.84
N ALA A 304 2.48 -7.47 -16.19
CA ALA A 304 2.34 -7.58 -14.73
C ALA A 304 3.32 -6.68 -13.95
N ILE A 305 4.56 -6.54 -14.40
CA ILE A 305 5.59 -5.71 -13.74
C ILE A 305 5.23 -4.23 -13.91
N THR A 306 4.90 -3.81 -15.13
CA THR A 306 4.49 -2.43 -15.42
C THR A 306 3.24 -2.07 -14.61
N PHE A 307 2.22 -2.93 -14.61
CA PHE A 307 1.03 -2.74 -13.80
C PHE A 307 1.36 -2.56 -12.31
N ALA A 308 2.14 -3.47 -11.74
CA ALA A 308 2.42 -3.47 -10.32
C ALA A 308 3.26 -2.27 -9.87
N LEU A 309 4.34 -1.95 -10.59
CA LEU A 309 5.29 -0.95 -10.14
C LEU A 309 4.96 0.48 -10.59
N PHE A 310 4.29 0.65 -11.74
CA PHE A 310 4.04 1.98 -12.31
C PHE A 310 2.57 2.41 -12.27
N HIS A 311 1.66 1.51 -11.86
CA HIS A 311 0.25 1.81 -11.67
C HIS A 311 -0.22 1.48 -10.24
N GLN A 312 -0.08 0.23 -9.78
CA GLN A 312 -0.52 -0.17 -8.44
C GLN A 312 0.24 0.58 -7.34
N ALA A 313 1.58 0.61 -7.40
CA ALA A 313 2.41 1.20 -6.35
C ALA A 313 2.15 2.70 -6.14
N PRO A 314 2.12 3.57 -7.17
CA PRO A 314 1.86 5.00 -7.01
C PRO A 314 0.38 5.34 -6.76
N SER A 315 -0.56 4.44 -7.09
CA SER A 315 -2.00 4.67 -6.90
C SER A 315 -2.49 4.04 -5.60
N GLN A 316 -2.73 2.73 -5.59
CA GLN A 316 -3.21 2.00 -4.43
C GLN A 316 -2.23 2.04 -3.25
N GLY A 317 -0.93 1.97 -3.52
CA GLY A 317 0.13 1.99 -2.50
C GLY A 317 0.36 3.35 -1.85
N TYR A 318 -0.04 4.46 -2.49
CA TYR A 318 0.29 5.82 -2.04
C TYR A 318 -0.11 6.12 -0.60
N GLY A 319 -1.37 5.87 -0.24
CA GLY A 319 -1.88 6.19 1.10
C GLY A 319 -1.13 5.43 2.18
N ARG A 320 -0.91 4.12 1.97
CA ARG A 320 -0.13 3.28 2.87
C ARG A 320 1.31 3.78 3.03
N HIS A 321 1.98 4.10 1.93
CA HIS A 321 3.35 4.64 1.99
C HIS A 321 3.41 5.99 2.70
N SER A 322 2.38 6.83 2.57
CA SER A 322 2.30 8.08 3.32
C SER A 322 2.25 7.84 4.84
N ILE A 323 1.45 6.86 5.28
CA ILE A 323 1.40 6.45 6.70
C ILE A 323 2.75 5.88 7.16
N GLU A 324 3.31 4.92 6.43
CA GLU A 324 4.57 4.28 6.79
C GLU A 324 5.70 5.30 6.93
N ARG A 325 5.89 6.16 5.92
CA ARG A 325 6.98 7.15 5.90
C ARG A 325 6.81 8.28 6.92
N SER A 326 5.61 8.51 7.45
CA SER A 326 5.40 9.44 8.56
C SER A 326 6.04 8.97 9.87
N GLN A 327 6.32 7.66 9.98
CA GLN A 327 6.86 7.04 11.18
C GLN A 327 8.29 6.50 10.99
N ILE A 328 8.58 5.87 9.86
CA ILE A 328 9.82 5.11 9.61
C ILE A 328 10.32 5.35 8.19
N ILE A 329 11.62 5.13 8.00
CA ILE A 329 12.23 5.12 6.66
C ILE A 329 12.09 3.72 6.08
N ILE A 330 11.41 3.62 4.93
CA ILE A 330 11.20 2.34 4.23
C ILE A 330 12.31 2.11 3.22
N ARG A 331 12.89 0.92 3.26
CA ARG A 331 13.82 0.42 2.25
C ARG A 331 13.30 -0.90 1.70
N THR A 332 13.05 -0.95 0.38
CA THR A 332 12.73 -2.20 -0.32
C THR A 332 13.68 -2.39 -1.49
N PRO A 333 14.44 -3.49 -1.53
CA PRO A 333 15.35 -3.77 -2.64
C PRO A 333 14.59 -4.07 -3.93
N PHE A 334 13.30 -4.47 -3.83
CA PHE A 334 12.47 -4.83 -4.97
C PHE A 334 12.02 -3.64 -5.83
N MET A 335 12.27 -2.41 -5.38
CA MET A 335 12.08 -1.18 -6.17
C MET A 335 13.39 -0.48 -6.53
N ASP A 336 14.53 -1.17 -6.37
CA ASP A 336 15.80 -0.68 -6.89
C ASP A 336 15.80 -0.69 -8.42
N ASN A 337 16.20 0.41 -9.03
CA ASN A 337 16.14 0.58 -10.50
C ASN A 337 16.94 -0.48 -11.24
N GLU A 338 18.11 -0.86 -10.73
CA GLU A 338 18.96 -1.86 -11.40
C GLU A 338 18.34 -3.25 -11.33
N LEU A 339 17.73 -3.60 -10.18
CA LEU A 339 17.01 -4.86 -10.04
C LEU A 339 15.79 -4.92 -10.97
N VAL A 340 14.96 -3.90 -10.95
CA VAL A 340 13.74 -3.86 -11.79
C VAL A 340 14.12 -3.91 -13.27
N LYS A 341 15.14 -3.15 -13.70
CA LYS A 341 15.65 -3.18 -15.06
C LYS A 341 16.14 -4.57 -15.45
N LEU A 342 16.86 -5.27 -14.57
CA LEU A 342 17.35 -6.64 -14.80
C LEU A 342 16.17 -7.63 -14.87
N ILE A 343 15.15 -7.50 -14.03
CA ILE A 343 13.96 -8.38 -14.07
C ILE A 343 13.20 -8.26 -15.38
N TYR A 344 13.17 -7.09 -16.01
CA TYR A 344 12.60 -6.97 -17.36
C TYR A 344 13.35 -7.77 -18.42
N GLN A 345 14.61 -8.19 -18.19
CA GLN A 345 15.38 -9.07 -19.07
C GLN A 345 15.16 -10.57 -18.81
N ALA A 346 14.35 -10.91 -17.80
CA ALA A 346 14.07 -12.30 -17.44
C ALA A 346 13.40 -13.06 -18.59
N PRO A 347 13.69 -14.35 -18.79
CA PRO A 347 12.82 -15.25 -19.53
C PRO A 347 11.42 -15.25 -18.93
N SER A 348 10.37 -15.07 -19.74
CA SER A 348 9.00 -14.79 -19.28
C SER A 348 8.39 -15.89 -18.39
N TYR A 349 8.83 -17.15 -18.58
CA TYR A 349 8.32 -18.28 -17.77
C TYR A 349 8.85 -18.28 -16.34
N LEU A 350 9.97 -17.60 -16.05
CA LEU A 350 10.53 -17.49 -14.69
C LEU A 350 9.71 -16.57 -13.79
N LEU A 351 9.04 -15.60 -14.37
CA LEU A 351 8.23 -14.61 -13.63
C LEU A 351 6.79 -15.10 -13.32
N LYS A 352 6.47 -16.37 -13.60
CA LYS A 352 5.15 -16.95 -13.35
C LYS A 352 5.13 -17.94 -12.18
N ASN A 353 6.26 -18.14 -11.51
CA ASN A 353 6.40 -19.12 -10.43
C ASN A 353 7.43 -18.67 -9.38
N ASN A 354 7.63 -19.50 -8.36
CA ASN A 354 8.57 -19.21 -7.27
C ASN A 354 10.02 -19.61 -7.54
N ARG A 355 10.35 -20.10 -8.75
CA ARG A 355 11.66 -20.71 -9.05
C ARG A 355 12.82 -19.74 -8.79
N LEU A 356 12.69 -18.50 -9.25
CA LEU A 356 13.70 -17.46 -9.03
C LEU A 356 13.95 -17.22 -7.53
N THR A 357 12.89 -17.05 -6.76
CA THR A 357 13.00 -16.79 -5.32
C THR A 357 13.60 -18.01 -4.58
N PHE A 358 13.17 -19.23 -4.93
CA PHE A 358 13.74 -20.45 -4.34
C PHE A 358 15.22 -20.62 -4.68
N GLU A 359 15.62 -20.32 -5.90
CA GLU A 359 17.02 -20.41 -6.34
C GLU A 359 17.92 -19.45 -5.55
N ILE A 360 17.48 -18.21 -5.35
CA ILE A 360 18.25 -17.22 -4.58
C ILE A 360 18.35 -17.64 -3.11
N ILE A 361 17.28 -18.11 -2.50
CA ILE A 361 17.30 -18.60 -1.11
C ILE A 361 18.22 -19.84 -1.01
N TYR A 362 18.11 -20.78 -1.97
CA TYR A 362 18.93 -21.99 -1.98
C TYR A 362 20.43 -21.70 -2.05
N ARG A 363 20.84 -20.75 -2.89
CA ARG A 363 22.25 -20.36 -3.05
C ARG A 363 22.82 -19.69 -1.80
N ASN A 364 22.00 -18.96 -1.05
CA ASN A 364 22.50 -18.17 0.08
C ASN A 364 22.28 -18.85 1.44
N LYS A 365 21.10 -19.46 1.68
CA LYS A 365 20.74 -20.13 2.94
C LYS A 365 19.67 -21.20 2.73
N PRO A 366 20.02 -22.40 2.24
CA PRO A 366 19.08 -23.46 1.88
C PRO A 366 18.23 -23.97 3.06
N GLU A 367 18.69 -23.81 4.31
CA GLU A 367 17.96 -24.20 5.53
C GLU A 367 16.61 -23.50 5.62
N LEU A 368 16.50 -22.27 5.14
CA LEU A 368 15.25 -21.52 5.14
C LEU A 368 14.17 -22.16 4.26
N LEU A 369 14.53 -22.95 3.26
CA LEU A 369 13.57 -23.67 2.42
C LEU A 369 12.95 -24.88 3.12
N LYS A 370 13.51 -25.33 4.25
CA LYS A 370 12.95 -26.39 5.10
C LYS A 370 11.80 -25.89 5.97
N ILE A 371 11.66 -24.58 6.15
CA ILE A 371 10.57 -23.93 6.89
C ILE A 371 9.41 -23.68 5.91
N ALA A 372 8.21 -24.17 6.20
CA ALA A 372 7.04 -23.92 5.37
C ALA A 372 6.73 -22.41 5.29
N THR A 373 6.19 -21.95 4.15
CA THR A 373 5.69 -20.57 4.01
C THR A 373 4.27 -20.43 4.57
N ASP A 374 3.78 -19.20 4.64
CA ASP A 374 2.38 -18.86 4.94
C ASP A 374 1.36 -19.50 3.97
N ARG A 375 1.81 -19.95 2.79
CA ARG A 375 1.04 -20.71 1.80
C ARG A 375 1.35 -22.21 1.84
N GLY A 376 2.08 -22.68 2.85
CA GLY A 376 2.42 -24.08 3.02
C GLY A 376 3.50 -24.61 2.05
N LEU A 377 4.22 -23.72 1.31
CA LEU A 377 5.28 -24.14 0.42
C LEU A 377 6.53 -24.53 1.21
N ARG A 378 7.10 -25.70 0.90
CA ARG A 378 8.34 -26.24 1.47
C ARG A 378 9.06 -27.08 0.42
N SER A 379 10.35 -26.81 0.20
CA SER A 379 11.09 -27.45 -0.88
C SER A 379 11.34 -28.95 -0.70
N ALA A 380 11.35 -29.42 0.54
CA ALA A 380 11.65 -30.82 0.87
C ALA A 380 10.43 -31.77 0.79
N ASP A 381 9.23 -31.24 0.55
CA ASP A 381 8.02 -32.06 0.57
C ASP A 381 7.78 -32.76 -0.78
N PRO A 382 7.34 -34.03 -0.77
CA PRO A 382 6.81 -34.68 -1.96
C PRO A 382 5.62 -33.91 -2.53
N ARG A 383 5.42 -34.00 -3.86
CA ARG A 383 4.37 -33.20 -4.57
C ARG A 383 2.99 -33.31 -3.94
N PHE A 384 2.56 -34.51 -3.52
CA PHE A 384 1.24 -34.72 -2.91
C PHE A 384 1.13 -34.07 -1.54
N VAL A 385 2.20 -34.10 -0.71
CA VAL A 385 2.25 -33.41 0.60
C VAL A 385 2.19 -31.90 0.41
N LEU A 386 2.91 -31.38 -0.56
CA LEU A 386 2.91 -29.97 -0.92
C LEU A 386 1.50 -29.50 -1.32
N LEU A 387 0.80 -30.28 -2.17
CA LEU A 387 -0.57 -29.96 -2.59
C LEU A 387 -1.55 -30.00 -1.41
N ALA A 388 -1.48 -31.03 -0.57
CA ALA A 388 -2.34 -31.15 0.61
C ALA A 388 -2.10 -30.00 1.60
N ARG A 389 -0.83 -29.67 1.86
CA ARG A 389 -0.46 -28.56 2.74
C ARG A 389 -0.92 -27.21 2.18
N ARG A 390 -0.69 -26.97 0.90
CA ARG A 390 -1.15 -25.75 0.22
C ARG A 390 -2.66 -25.62 0.31
N PHE A 391 -3.41 -26.70 0.03
CA PHE A 391 -4.86 -26.74 0.16
C PHE A 391 -5.31 -26.40 1.60
N TYR A 392 -4.66 -26.97 2.61
CA TYR A 392 -4.95 -26.69 4.02
C TYR A 392 -4.77 -25.22 4.37
N TYR A 393 -3.60 -24.63 4.05
CA TYR A 393 -3.32 -23.22 4.36
C TYR A 393 -4.24 -22.27 3.58
N GLU A 394 -4.45 -22.50 2.29
CA GLU A 394 -5.36 -21.69 1.45
C GLU A 394 -6.81 -21.79 1.95
N SER A 395 -7.25 -22.96 2.40
CA SER A 395 -8.59 -23.14 2.99
C SER A 395 -8.75 -22.35 4.28
N LEU A 396 -7.74 -22.34 5.16
CA LEU A 396 -7.78 -21.56 6.40
C LEU A 396 -7.78 -20.05 6.13
N ILE A 397 -6.98 -19.56 5.18
CA ILE A 397 -6.96 -18.16 4.76
C ILE A 397 -8.33 -17.74 4.22
N LYS A 398 -8.93 -18.56 3.33
CA LYS A 398 -10.26 -18.30 2.78
C LYS A 398 -11.35 -18.35 3.84
N SER A 399 -11.27 -19.30 4.78
CA SER A 399 -12.25 -19.42 5.86
C SER A 399 -12.21 -18.21 6.79
N GLU A 400 -11.02 -17.71 7.17
CA GLU A 400 -10.91 -16.47 7.94
C GLU A 400 -11.39 -15.25 7.14
N PHE A 401 -11.08 -15.18 5.85
CA PHE A 401 -11.57 -14.10 5.00
C PHE A 401 -13.11 -14.10 4.93
N TRP A 402 -13.72 -15.25 4.71
CA TRP A 402 -15.19 -15.40 4.64
C TRP A 402 -15.90 -15.29 5.99
N SER A 403 -15.20 -15.50 7.10
CA SER A 403 -15.75 -15.26 8.45
C SER A 403 -15.53 -13.83 8.96
N SER A 404 -14.90 -12.96 8.17
CA SER A 404 -14.55 -11.59 8.56
C SER A 404 -14.79 -10.58 7.43
N HIS A 405 -13.75 -9.97 6.93
CA HIS A 405 -13.80 -8.88 5.95
C HIS A 405 -14.54 -9.24 4.64
N GLY A 406 -14.32 -10.43 4.10
CA GLY A 406 -15.00 -10.93 2.90
C GLY A 406 -16.24 -11.78 3.19
N MET A 407 -16.90 -11.61 4.35
CA MET A 407 -18.05 -12.42 4.72
C MET A 407 -19.20 -12.23 3.73
N PRO A 408 -19.66 -13.30 3.05
CA PRO A 408 -20.86 -13.24 2.20
C PRO A 408 -22.12 -12.94 3.02
N ASP A 409 -23.10 -12.27 2.42
CA ASP A 409 -24.33 -11.86 3.11
C ASP A 409 -25.12 -13.06 3.68
N TRP A 410 -25.11 -14.22 3.03
CA TRP A 410 -25.76 -15.41 3.55
C TRP A 410 -25.12 -15.95 4.84
N ILE A 411 -23.77 -15.87 4.97
CA ILE A 411 -23.09 -16.21 6.23
C ILE A 411 -23.36 -15.12 7.27
N ALA A 412 -23.38 -13.86 6.86
CA ALA A 412 -23.67 -12.75 7.76
C ALA A 412 -25.04 -12.90 8.43
N ARG A 413 -26.08 -13.36 7.69
CA ARG A 413 -27.43 -13.58 8.20
C ARG A 413 -27.55 -14.69 9.23
N ILE A 414 -26.77 -15.74 9.13
CA ILE A 414 -26.77 -16.87 10.09
C ILE A 414 -25.75 -16.70 11.22
N SER A 415 -24.82 -15.78 11.09
CA SER A 415 -23.79 -15.48 12.11
C SER A 415 -24.37 -15.12 13.48
N PRO A 416 -25.47 -14.33 13.61
CA PRO A 416 -26.10 -14.02 14.89
C PRO A 416 -26.65 -15.24 15.65
N LEU A 417 -26.93 -16.36 14.99
CA LEU A 417 -27.46 -17.59 15.57
C LEU A 417 -26.39 -18.43 16.32
N GLY A 418 -25.26 -17.84 16.71
CA GLY A 418 -24.17 -18.51 17.42
C GLY A 418 -23.02 -19.01 16.54
N LEU A 419 -23.23 -19.11 15.22
CA LEU A 419 -22.19 -19.51 14.26
C LEU A 419 -21.01 -18.54 14.27
N GLY A 420 -21.27 -17.24 14.45
CA GLY A 420 -20.23 -16.21 14.50
C GLY A 420 -19.19 -16.46 15.63
N ARG A 421 -19.64 -16.86 16.81
CA ARG A 421 -18.74 -17.20 17.93
C ARG A 421 -17.86 -18.43 17.61
N LEU A 422 -18.45 -19.42 16.95
CA LEU A 422 -17.71 -20.62 16.53
C LEU A 422 -16.66 -20.27 15.46
N LEU A 423 -17.02 -19.46 14.45
CA LEU A 423 -16.11 -19.01 13.41
C LEU A 423 -14.97 -18.17 13.99
N ASP A 424 -15.26 -17.26 14.93
CA ASP A 424 -14.25 -16.50 15.66
C ASP A 424 -13.28 -17.42 16.42
N LYS A 425 -13.81 -18.40 17.15
CA LYS A 425 -12.99 -19.36 17.90
C LYS A 425 -12.06 -20.17 16.97
N LEU A 426 -12.52 -20.52 15.79
CA LEU A 426 -11.77 -21.33 14.84
C LEU A 426 -10.78 -20.53 14.00
N PHE A 427 -11.13 -19.34 13.53
CA PHE A 427 -10.41 -18.67 12.46
C PHE A 427 -9.83 -17.30 12.85
N LEU A 428 -10.42 -16.55 13.80
CA LEU A 428 -10.02 -15.19 14.12
C LEU A 428 -8.54 -15.08 14.51
N GLY A 429 -7.77 -14.25 13.82
CA GLY A 429 -6.36 -13.98 14.09
C GLY A 429 -5.38 -15.03 13.58
N ARG A 430 -5.81 -16.03 12.78
CA ARG A 430 -4.90 -17.03 12.22
C ARG A 430 -4.01 -16.49 11.10
N ASN A 431 -4.55 -15.58 10.28
CA ASN A 431 -3.82 -14.99 9.15
C ASN A 431 -3.81 -13.46 9.17
N LYS A 432 -4.79 -12.84 9.84
CA LYS A 432 -4.94 -11.38 9.91
C LYS A 432 -4.71 -10.86 11.32
N PHE A 433 -4.24 -9.63 11.43
CA PHE A 433 -4.12 -8.90 12.70
C PHE A 433 -5.13 -7.75 12.82
N GLN A 434 -5.73 -7.32 11.72
CA GLN A 434 -6.78 -6.29 11.67
C GLN A 434 -8.14 -6.96 11.56
N HIS A 435 -9.05 -6.63 12.50
CA HIS A 435 -10.37 -7.28 12.60
C HIS A 435 -11.50 -6.26 12.57
N PHE A 436 -11.44 -5.30 11.64
CA PHE A 436 -12.37 -4.17 11.54
C PHE A 436 -13.81 -4.60 11.33
N TYR A 437 -14.10 -5.69 10.64
CA TYR A 437 -15.44 -6.24 10.53
C TYR A 437 -16.06 -6.54 11.92
N LYS A 438 -15.27 -7.09 12.84
CA LYS A 438 -15.72 -7.36 14.21
C LYS A 438 -15.82 -6.08 15.03
N TRP A 439 -14.80 -5.25 14.99
CA TRP A 439 -14.71 -4.03 15.77
C TRP A 439 -15.74 -2.98 15.37
N SER A 440 -16.08 -2.85 14.07
CA SER A 440 -17.12 -1.94 13.58
C SER A 440 -18.52 -2.29 14.08
N ARG A 441 -18.76 -3.54 14.44
CA ARG A 441 -20.02 -4.04 15.00
C ARG A 441 -20.03 -4.08 16.54
N SER A 442 -18.94 -3.72 17.17
CA SER A 442 -18.78 -3.71 18.63
C SER A 442 -18.14 -2.41 19.11
N THR A 443 -16.85 -2.43 19.40
CA THR A 443 -16.09 -1.34 20.04
C THR A 443 -16.13 -0.03 19.26
N LEU A 444 -16.06 -0.07 17.91
CA LEU A 444 -16.02 1.12 17.06
C LEU A 444 -17.41 1.60 16.61
N GLN A 445 -18.48 0.92 16.99
CA GLN A 445 -19.82 1.21 16.51
C GLN A 445 -20.29 2.61 16.89
N THR A 446 -20.05 3.05 18.11
CA THR A 446 -20.43 4.37 18.59
C THR A 446 -19.78 5.46 17.76
N TYR A 447 -18.46 5.38 17.58
CA TYR A 447 -17.70 6.29 16.72
C TYR A 447 -18.26 6.36 15.29
N ILE A 448 -18.53 5.20 14.67
CA ILE A 448 -19.04 5.13 13.30
C ILE A 448 -20.41 5.82 13.20
N ASN A 449 -21.30 5.56 14.17
CA ASN A 449 -22.66 6.13 14.19
C ASN A 449 -22.68 7.64 14.45
N GLU A 450 -21.69 8.18 15.13
CA GLU A 450 -21.55 9.61 15.40
C GLU A 450 -20.94 10.35 14.20
N ILE A 451 -19.86 9.83 13.64
CA ILE A 451 -19.09 10.54 12.60
C ILE A 451 -19.76 10.47 11.22
N LEU A 452 -20.32 9.32 10.83
CA LEU A 452 -20.82 9.15 9.46
C LEU A 452 -22.01 10.08 9.13
N PRO A 453 -23.11 10.12 9.90
CA PRO A 453 -24.26 10.97 9.56
C PRO A 453 -23.86 12.44 9.46
N TRP A 454 -23.05 12.91 10.40
CA TRP A 454 -22.59 14.28 10.45
C TRP A 454 -21.64 14.65 9.30
N GLY A 455 -20.69 13.74 8.97
CA GLY A 455 -19.65 14.02 7.98
C GLY A 455 -20.14 14.01 6.53
N ILE A 456 -21.24 13.30 6.24
CA ILE A 456 -21.82 13.17 4.90
C ILE A 456 -23.05 14.06 4.66
N GLU A 457 -23.47 14.85 5.64
CA GLU A 457 -24.70 15.67 5.57
C GLU A 457 -24.77 16.54 4.30
N ASN A 458 -23.64 17.11 3.87
CA ASN A 458 -23.55 17.97 2.69
C ASN A 458 -23.11 17.21 1.42
N MET A 459 -23.21 15.89 1.40
CA MET A 459 -22.78 15.03 0.27
C MET A 459 -23.98 14.42 -0.48
N GLY A 460 -25.17 15.02 -0.36
CA GLY A 460 -26.40 14.55 -1.03
C GLY A 460 -26.32 14.51 -2.57
N GLU A 461 -25.38 15.25 -3.16
CA GLU A 461 -25.06 15.16 -4.58
C GLU A 461 -24.56 13.76 -4.96
N PHE A 462 -23.82 13.10 -4.08
CA PHE A 462 -23.18 11.81 -4.31
C PHE A 462 -23.91 10.64 -3.67
N PHE A 463 -24.54 10.86 -2.51
CA PHE A 463 -25.06 9.80 -1.65
C PHE A 463 -26.48 10.05 -1.15
N ASP A 464 -27.28 8.98 -1.09
CA ASP A 464 -28.57 8.97 -0.38
C ASP A 464 -28.32 8.66 1.10
N THR A 465 -28.46 9.68 1.95
CA THR A 465 -28.22 9.59 3.39
C THR A 465 -29.17 8.63 4.11
N THR A 466 -30.40 8.48 3.62
CA THR A 466 -31.40 7.54 4.19
C THR A 466 -30.97 6.10 3.96
N LEU A 467 -30.46 5.80 2.77
CA LEU A 467 -29.96 4.47 2.44
C LEU A 467 -28.64 4.13 3.19
N ILE A 468 -27.80 5.13 3.48
CA ILE A 468 -26.63 4.94 4.33
C ILE A 468 -27.03 4.56 5.76
N GLN A 469 -28.03 5.22 6.35
CA GLN A 469 -28.52 4.84 7.68
C GLN A 469 -29.03 3.40 7.73
N LYS A 470 -29.77 2.98 6.69
CA LYS A 470 -30.21 1.57 6.55
C LYS A 470 -29.02 0.62 6.42
N MET A 471 -28.02 0.97 5.62
CA MET A 471 -26.78 0.19 5.45
C MET A 471 -26.07 -0.03 6.79
N LEU A 472 -25.91 1.03 7.61
CA LEU A 472 -25.32 0.93 8.94
C LEU A 472 -26.09 0.00 9.87
N GLN A 473 -27.44 0.09 9.86
CA GLN A 473 -28.28 -0.80 10.66
C GLN A 473 -28.17 -2.26 10.21
N ASP A 474 -28.13 -2.53 8.91
CA ASP A 474 -28.01 -3.88 8.36
C ASP A 474 -26.63 -4.47 8.65
N HIS A 475 -25.56 -3.66 8.58
CA HIS A 475 -24.22 -4.06 9.00
C HIS A 475 -24.16 -4.40 10.50
N LYS A 476 -24.72 -3.53 11.36
CA LYS A 476 -24.80 -3.73 12.81
C LYS A 476 -25.51 -5.03 13.17
N LYS A 477 -26.68 -5.27 12.53
CA LYS A 477 -27.50 -6.47 12.77
C LYS A 477 -26.91 -7.75 12.14
N GLY A 478 -25.81 -7.65 11.40
CA GLY A 478 -25.19 -8.76 10.69
C GLY A 478 -25.98 -9.29 9.50
N LYS A 479 -26.90 -8.50 8.94
CA LYS A 479 -27.67 -8.89 7.75
C LYS A 479 -26.83 -8.84 6.49
N SER A 480 -25.88 -7.91 6.42
CA SER A 480 -24.94 -7.74 5.32
C SER A 480 -23.62 -7.19 5.83
N ASN A 481 -22.55 -7.40 5.05
CA ASN A 481 -21.22 -6.89 5.33
C ASN A 481 -20.94 -5.67 4.45
N TYR A 482 -20.81 -4.51 5.09
CA TYR A 482 -20.53 -3.22 4.45
C TYR A 482 -19.25 -2.56 4.99
N ILE A 483 -18.27 -3.36 5.43
CA ILE A 483 -17.07 -2.81 6.07
C ILE A 483 -16.27 -1.89 5.14
N ASP A 484 -16.20 -2.22 3.85
CA ASP A 484 -15.46 -1.44 2.86
C ASP A 484 -16.17 -0.11 2.56
N GLU A 485 -17.51 -0.16 2.43
CA GLU A 485 -18.34 1.03 2.22
C GLU A 485 -18.28 1.96 3.44
N ILE A 486 -18.34 1.40 4.65
CA ILE A 486 -18.21 2.17 5.90
C ILE A 486 -16.84 2.83 5.98
N ASP A 487 -15.75 2.13 5.68
CA ASP A 487 -14.40 2.72 5.69
C ASP A 487 -14.27 3.85 4.66
N ASN A 488 -14.80 3.67 3.45
CA ASN A 488 -14.78 4.70 2.42
C ASN A 488 -15.59 5.94 2.85
N LEU A 489 -16.80 5.75 3.37
CA LEU A 489 -17.62 6.86 3.84
C LEU A 489 -17.01 7.58 5.05
N LEU A 490 -16.38 6.87 5.99
CA LEU A 490 -15.66 7.49 7.10
C LEU A 490 -14.49 8.35 6.62
N LYS A 491 -13.73 7.88 5.63
CA LYS A 491 -12.67 8.69 5.01
C LYS A 491 -13.23 9.97 4.42
N LEU A 492 -14.29 9.88 3.62
CA LEU A 492 -14.92 11.03 2.98
C LEU A 492 -15.53 12.01 4.01
N ALA A 493 -16.15 11.50 5.06
CA ALA A 493 -16.67 12.31 6.16
C ALA A 493 -15.55 13.11 6.86
N LEU A 494 -14.43 12.45 7.14
CA LEU A 494 -13.27 13.10 7.76
C LEU A 494 -12.56 14.06 6.81
N ILE A 495 -12.44 13.75 5.50
CA ILE A 495 -11.93 14.69 4.49
C ILE A 495 -12.76 15.98 4.50
N ASN A 496 -14.09 15.85 4.43
CA ASN A 496 -14.99 16.99 4.46
C ASN A 496 -14.79 17.84 5.72
N HIS A 497 -14.65 17.18 6.87
CA HIS A 497 -14.42 17.87 8.13
C HIS A 497 -13.05 18.53 8.23
N ILE A 498 -11.99 17.80 7.90
CA ILE A 498 -10.60 18.23 8.14
C ILE A 498 -10.16 19.23 7.07
N PHE A 499 -10.44 18.96 5.79
CA PHE A 499 -9.85 19.69 4.68
C PHE A 499 -10.76 20.74 4.07
N PHE A 500 -12.10 20.58 4.13
CA PHE A 500 -13.01 21.51 3.46
C PHE A 500 -13.55 22.60 4.39
N LYS A 501 -13.61 22.35 5.72
CA LYS A 501 -13.97 23.37 6.71
C LYS A 501 -12.72 24.12 7.17
N SER A 502 -12.62 25.40 6.81
CA SER A 502 -11.40 26.21 6.91
C SER A 502 -10.75 26.29 8.30
N ASP A 503 -11.55 26.25 9.38
CA ASP A 503 -11.05 26.42 10.75
C ASP A 503 -10.45 25.14 11.36
N ASN A 504 -10.78 23.99 10.79
CA ASN A 504 -10.36 22.70 11.33
C ASN A 504 -8.95 22.29 10.89
N MET A 505 -8.55 22.65 9.68
CA MET A 505 -7.24 22.26 9.16
C MET A 505 -6.08 22.77 10.04
N LYS A 506 -6.21 23.98 10.59
CA LYS A 506 -5.21 24.59 11.50
C LYS A 506 -4.97 23.77 12.77
N LYS A 507 -5.99 23.06 13.28
CA LYS A 507 -5.89 22.23 14.48
C LYS A 507 -5.02 20.97 14.31
N TYR A 508 -4.82 20.54 13.06
CA TYR A 508 -4.07 19.31 12.74
C TYR A 508 -2.68 19.59 12.18
N ILE A 509 -2.34 20.86 11.89
CA ILE A 509 -1.02 21.27 11.43
C ILE A 509 -0.06 21.52 12.61
N ASN A 510 -0.59 21.88 13.78
CA ASN A 510 0.15 22.05 15.03
C ASN A 510 0.21 20.73 15.82
#